data_f46f4cc96915a6dae871a430794c7f38
#
_entry.id   f46f4cc96915a6dae871a430794c7f38
#
_cell.length_a   1.000
_cell.length_b   1.000
_cell.length_c   1.000
_cell.angle_alpha   90.00
_cell.angle_beta   90.00
_cell.angle_gamma   90.00
#
_symmetry.space_group_name_H-M   'P 1'
#
loop_
_entity.id
_entity.type
_entity.pdbx_description
1 polymer ?
#
loop_
_entity_poly.entity_id
_entity_poly.type
_entity_poly.pdbx_seq_one_letter_code
_entity_poly.pdbx_strand_id
1 'polypeptide(L)'
;MQNQLSNRRTIVAFPSPVLGSLRWPNRPYIPEGNPCWTFMVKGQTAQFAVLVGHVENDRPHPFEVWVAGSEQPRCLGAVAKTLSADMRTQDRVWLNLKLEVLAMVSDGKSIPIKLGSSEIITSSYSAALARVIQYRLAQLGVQDADQGEPTPLVDAMTRIRYDCEGTMSWTSRMCNSSSGDDFTLVMPEIETTDGRQRPISVSFTGRYPRDLDALAALLTLDMSIVDVAWVALKLRKLLDYEEPMSSFFAKTPGTGRTEQYPSIVAYLARLIVYRYASLGWLTDAGFPVAQLGVMVSEKATTDHHVSEAA
;
A
#
# COMPACT_ATOMS: atom_id res chain seq x y z
N MET A 1 46.64 7.43 -32.51
CA MET A 1 45.41 6.67 -32.29
C MET A 1 45.18 6.55 -30.80
N GLN A 2 44.37 7.45 -30.26
CA GLN A 2 44.04 7.47 -28.84
C GLN A 2 42.86 6.52 -28.65
N ASN A 3 43.08 5.38 -27.93
CA ASN A 3 42.04 4.50 -27.48
C ASN A 3 41.24 5.22 -26.39
N GLN A 4 40.07 5.75 -26.73
CA GLN A 4 39.06 6.13 -25.75
C GLN A 4 38.46 4.83 -25.18
N LEU A 5 38.96 4.38 -24.06
CA LEU A 5 38.31 3.36 -23.24
C LEU A 5 37.00 3.96 -22.72
N SER A 6 35.92 3.56 -23.34
CA SER A 6 34.54 3.83 -22.87
C SER A 6 34.40 3.25 -21.47
N ASN A 7 34.41 4.10 -20.45
CA ASN A 7 34.06 3.71 -19.08
C ASN A 7 32.57 3.33 -19.03
N ARG A 8 32.23 2.09 -19.29
CA ARG A 8 30.88 1.57 -19.06
C ARG A 8 30.63 1.56 -17.57
N ARG A 9 29.67 2.37 -17.14
CA ARG A 9 29.17 2.38 -15.77
C ARG A 9 27.99 1.41 -15.70
N THR A 10 28.08 0.39 -14.87
CA THR A 10 26.98 -0.53 -14.61
C THR A 10 26.21 -0.07 -13.39
N ILE A 11 24.89 0.10 -13.53
CA ILE A 11 24.00 0.41 -12.41
C ILE A 11 23.65 -0.89 -11.72
N VAL A 12 24.14 -1.08 -10.49
CA VAL A 12 23.75 -2.22 -9.64
C VAL A 12 22.62 -1.76 -8.74
N ALA A 13 21.42 -2.29 -8.99
CA ALA A 13 20.28 -2.06 -8.13
C ALA A 13 20.39 -2.96 -6.89
N PHE A 14 20.48 -2.38 -5.71
CA PHE A 14 20.34 -3.15 -4.47
C PHE A 14 18.85 -3.35 -4.18
N PRO A 15 18.40 -4.60 -3.97
CA PRO A 15 17.01 -4.83 -3.59
C PRO A 15 16.73 -4.16 -2.25
N SER A 16 15.59 -3.46 -2.15
CA SER A 16 15.11 -2.92 -0.88
C SER A 16 14.89 -4.06 0.11
N PRO A 17 15.45 -4.00 1.33
CA PRO A 17 15.25 -5.04 2.34
C PRO A 17 13.77 -5.28 2.66
N VAL A 18 12.96 -4.21 2.65
CA VAL A 18 11.50 -4.29 2.88
C VAL A 18 10.78 -4.99 1.74
N LEU A 19 11.20 -4.77 0.49
CA LEU A 19 10.63 -5.48 -0.66
C LEU A 19 11.08 -6.95 -0.70
N GLY A 20 12.23 -7.26 -0.11
CA GLY A 20 12.71 -8.63 0.10
C GLY A 20 11.81 -9.45 1.05
N SER A 21 10.97 -8.78 1.86
CA SER A 21 9.96 -9.44 2.70
C SER A 21 8.81 -10.06 1.90
N LEU A 22 8.64 -9.66 0.65
CA LEU A 22 7.58 -10.20 -0.22
C LEU A 22 7.92 -11.62 -0.65
N ARG A 23 7.14 -12.59 -0.19
CA ARG A 23 7.20 -13.97 -0.68
C ARG A 23 6.87 -14.04 -2.17
N TRP A 24 5.94 -13.18 -2.61
CA TRP A 24 5.58 -12.99 -4.01
C TRP A 24 5.53 -11.49 -4.34
N PRO A 25 6.50 -10.96 -5.09
CA PRO A 25 6.49 -9.56 -5.54
C PRO A 25 5.27 -9.21 -6.37
N ASN A 26 4.79 -10.17 -7.17
CA ASN A 26 3.57 -10.08 -7.96
C ASN A 26 2.56 -11.13 -7.52
N ARG A 27 1.34 -11.08 -8.07
CA ARG A 27 0.36 -12.15 -7.91
C ARG A 27 0.94 -13.46 -8.46
N PRO A 28 0.93 -14.56 -7.69
CA PRO A 28 1.35 -15.86 -8.20
C PRO A 28 0.54 -16.24 -9.44
N TYR A 29 1.21 -16.78 -10.45
CA TYR A 29 0.53 -17.37 -11.60
C TYR A 29 0.17 -18.81 -11.28
N ILE A 30 -1.12 -19.11 -11.25
CA ILE A 30 -1.66 -20.43 -10.94
C ILE A 30 -2.62 -20.80 -12.08
N PRO A 31 -2.15 -21.60 -13.08
CA PRO A 31 -2.92 -21.88 -14.30
C PRO A 31 -4.26 -22.57 -14.04
N GLU A 32 -4.31 -23.48 -13.07
CA GLU A 32 -5.49 -24.24 -12.69
C GLU A 32 -6.45 -23.43 -11.79
N GLY A 33 -6.13 -22.18 -11.47
CA GLY A 33 -6.81 -21.38 -10.49
C GLY A 33 -6.27 -21.61 -9.08
N ASN A 34 -6.82 -20.89 -8.12
CA ASN A 34 -6.44 -21.02 -6.71
C ASN A 34 -7.67 -21.16 -5.82
N PRO A 35 -7.56 -21.91 -4.71
CA PRO A 35 -8.60 -21.96 -3.70
C PRO A 35 -8.95 -20.57 -3.19
N CYS A 36 -10.23 -20.27 -3.11
CA CYS A 36 -10.73 -18.99 -2.65
C CYS A 36 -11.91 -19.20 -1.70
N TRP A 37 -11.76 -18.73 -0.48
CA TRP A 37 -12.83 -18.72 0.49
C TRP A 37 -13.65 -17.45 0.36
N THR A 38 -14.97 -17.58 0.33
CA THR A 38 -15.90 -16.48 0.13
C THR A 38 -16.80 -16.29 1.35
N PHE A 39 -16.93 -15.03 1.79
CA PHE A 39 -17.81 -14.63 2.88
C PHE A 39 -18.69 -13.46 2.46
N MET A 40 -20.00 -13.55 2.74
CA MET A 40 -20.96 -12.48 2.43
C MET A 40 -21.13 -11.53 3.60
N VAL A 41 -20.77 -10.27 3.40
CA VAL A 41 -21.08 -9.16 4.32
C VAL A 41 -22.41 -8.54 3.89
N LYS A 42 -23.37 -8.48 4.83
CA LYS A 42 -24.68 -7.89 4.61
C LYS A 42 -24.91 -6.79 5.63
N GLY A 43 -24.97 -5.56 5.16
CA GLY A 43 -25.32 -4.41 5.98
C GLY A 43 -26.63 -3.76 5.50
N GLN A 44 -27.00 -2.67 6.12
CA GLN A 44 -28.24 -1.94 5.75
C GLN A 44 -28.14 -1.22 4.41
N THR A 45 -26.92 -0.75 4.05
CA THR A 45 -26.67 0.11 2.88
C THR A 45 -25.78 -0.53 1.82
N ALA A 46 -25.23 -1.70 2.09
CA ALA A 46 -24.36 -2.40 1.16
C ALA A 46 -24.36 -3.92 1.42
N GLN A 47 -24.20 -4.68 0.35
CA GLN A 47 -23.99 -6.11 0.38
C GLN A 47 -22.89 -6.49 -0.60
N PHE A 48 -21.91 -7.26 -0.13
CA PHE A 48 -20.77 -7.65 -0.96
C PHE A 48 -20.13 -8.95 -0.47
N ALA A 49 -19.42 -9.61 -1.36
CA ALA A 49 -18.59 -10.75 -1.03
C ALA A 49 -17.15 -10.32 -0.71
N VAL A 50 -16.59 -10.89 0.34
CA VAL A 50 -15.16 -10.88 0.62
C VAL A 50 -14.58 -12.21 0.18
N LEU A 51 -13.60 -12.18 -0.72
CA LEU A 51 -12.96 -13.36 -1.27
C LEU A 51 -11.51 -13.37 -0.80
N VAL A 52 -11.09 -14.42 -0.09
CA VAL A 52 -9.71 -14.59 0.39
C VAL A 52 -9.08 -15.77 -0.35
N GLY A 53 -8.18 -15.45 -1.28
CA GLY A 53 -7.42 -16.44 -2.03
C GLY A 53 -6.19 -16.92 -1.26
N HIS A 54 -5.88 -18.21 -1.34
CA HIS A 54 -4.68 -18.78 -0.72
C HIS A 54 -4.00 -19.78 -1.66
N VAL A 55 -2.72 -19.96 -1.47
CA VAL A 55 -1.93 -21.00 -2.14
C VAL A 55 -1.89 -22.20 -1.22
N GLU A 56 -2.20 -23.37 -1.77
CA GLU A 56 -2.06 -24.66 -1.08
C GLU A 56 -0.64 -25.16 -1.26
N ASN A 57 0.14 -25.02 -0.20
CA ASN A 57 1.43 -25.68 -0.01
C ASN A 57 1.34 -26.45 1.31
N ASP A 58 2.47 -26.90 1.87
CA ASP A 58 2.53 -27.57 3.18
C ASP A 58 1.77 -26.81 4.28
N ARG A 59 1.72 -25.49 4.18
CA ARG A 59 0.84 -24.62 4.97
C ARG A 59 0.08 -23.68 4.03
N PRO A 60 -1.27 -23.58 4.14
CA PRO A 60 -2.05 -22.60 3.38
C PRO A 60 -1.54 -21.19 3.62
N HIS A 61 -1.26 -20.45 2.56
CA HIS A 61 -0.79 -19.06 2.67
C HIS A 61 -1.74 -18.12 1.94
N PRO A 62 -2.46 -17.23 2.66
CA PRO A 62 -3.30 -16.24 2.04
C PRO A 62 -2.41 -15.22 1.33
N PHE A 63 -2.74 -14.86 0.10
CA PHE A 63 -1.94 -13.94 -0.72
C PHE A 63 -2.74 -12.84 -1.38
N GLU A 64 -4.07 -12.94 -1.35
CA GLU A 64 -4.93 -11.92 -1.93
C GLU A 64 -6.29 -11.86 -1.23
N VAL A 65 -6.87 -10.68 -1.27
CA VAL A 65 -8.26 -10.43 -0.89
C VAL A 65 -8.93 -9.56 -1.94
N TRP A 66 -10.18 -9.89 -2.24
CA TRP A 66 -11.04 -9.15 -3.15
C TRP A 66 -12.36 -8.80 -2.47
N VAL A 67 -12.94 -7.70 -2.91
CA VAL A 67 -14.32 -7.32 -2.59
C VAL A 67 -15.09 -7.32 -3.90
N ALA A 68 -16.24 -7.98 -3.95
CA ALA A 68 -17.05 -8.10 -5.14
C ALA A 68 -18.55 -7.98 -4.81
N GLY A 69 -19.26 -7.26 -5.65
CA GLY A 69 -20.70 -7.07 -5.54
C GLY A 69 -21.14 -5.75 -6.12
N SER A 70 -22.37 -5.69 -6.65
CA SER A 70 -22.95 -4.47 -7.24
C SER A 70 -23.18 -3.36 -6.21
N GLU A 71 -23.32 -3.74 -4.94
CA GLU A 71 -23.57 -2.85 -3.81
C GLU A 71 -22.34 -2.70 -2.89
N GLN A 72 -21.15 -3.02 -3.40
CA GLN A 72 -19.93 -2.80 -2.60
C GLN A 72 -19.73 -1.32 -2.30
N PRO A 73 -19.27 -0.97 -1.08
CA PRO A 73 -18.93 0.40 -0.75
C PRO A 73 -17.83 0.96 -1.67
N ARG A 74 -17.97 2.23 -2.06
CA ARG A 74 -16.95 2.92 -2.85
C ARG A 74 -15.61 2.92 -2.11
N CYS A 75 -14.53 2.73 -2.86
CA CYS A 75 -13.14 2.69 -2.38
C CYS A 75 -12.76 1.45 -1.55
N LEU A 76 -13.71 0.61 -1.11
CA LEU A 76 -13.39 -0.58 -0.32
C LEU A 76 -12.53 -1.59 -1.09
N GLY A 77 -12.72 -1.71 -2.40
CA GLY A 77 -11.87 -2.53 -3.27
C GLY A 77 -10.41 -2.07 -3.29
N ALA A 78 -10.14 -0.77 -3.14
CA ALA A 78 -8.77 -0.25 -3.02
C ALA A 78 -8.11 -0.67 -1.69
N VAL A 79 -8.88 -0.69 -0.60
CA VAL A 79 -8.43 -1.24 0.69
C VAL A 79 -8.04 -2.70 0.53
N ALA A 80 -8.89 -3.52 -0.09
CA ALA A 80 -8.59 -4.92 -0.38
C ALA A 80 -7.34 -5.09 -1.26
N LYS A 81 -7.19 -4.26 -2.30
CA LYS A 81 -6.01 -4.28 -3.20
C LYS A 81 -4.71 -3.97 -2.47
N THR A 82 -4.70 -3.03 -1.53
CA THR A 82 -3.51 -2.74 -0.72
C THR A 82 -3.21 -3.87 0.26
N LEU A 83 -4.22 -4.41 0.94
CA LEU A 83 -4.07 -5.57 1.84
C LEU A 83 -3.54 -6.81 1.12
N SER A 84 -3.94 -7.05 -0.13
CA SER A 84 -3.40 -8.16 -0.93
C SER A 84 -1.88 -8.08 -1.08
N ALA A 85 -1.28 -6.89 -1.09
CA ALA A 85 0.17 -6.75 -1.08
C ALA A 85 0.77 -7.06 0.30
N ASP A 86 0.09 -6.70 1.39
CA ASP A 86 0.50 -7.03 2.76
C ASP A 86 0.42 -8.55 3.00
N MET A 87 -0.61 -9.22 2.50
CA MET A 87 -0.76 -10.68 2.56
C MET A 87 0.36 -11.45 1.86
N ARG A 88 1.06 -10.83 0.90
CA ARG A 88 2.20 -11.45 0.20
C ARG A 88 3.51 -11.34 0.94
N THR A 89 3.55 -10.64 2.07
CA THR A 89 4.76 -10.56 2.90
C THR A 89 4.92 -11.79 3.78
N GLN A 90 6.14 -12.03 4.21
CA GLN A 90 6.44 -13.01 5.25
C GLN A 90 6.20 -12.43 6.66
N ASP A 91 6.02 -11.12 6.77
CA ASP A 91 5.83 -10.41 8.03
C ASP A 91 4.35 -10.46 8.47
N ARG A 92 4.01 -11.47 9.26
CA ARG A 92 2.65 -11.65 9.77
C ARG A 92 2.29 -10.63 10.83
N VAL A 93 3.26 -10.17 11.61
CA VAL A 93 3.04 -9.12 12.61
C VAL A 93 2.58 -7.83 11.94
N TRP A 94 3.19 -7.50 10.79
CA TRP A 94 2.77 -6.38 9.96
C TRP A 94 1.34 -6.52 9.44
N LEU A 95 0.98 -7.70 8.91
CA LEU A 95 -0.38 -7.95 8.41
C LEU A 95 -1.41 -7.82 9.54
N ASN A 96 -1.13 -8.38 10.72
CA ASN A 96 -2.00 -8.27 11.88
C ASN A 96 -2.18 -6.82 12.34
N LEU A 97 -1.09 -6.05 12.40
CA LEU A 97 -1.15 -4.61 12.71
C LEU A 97 -2.07 -3.86 11.72
N LYS A 98 -1.95 -4.15 10.43
CA LYS A 98 -2.83 -3.57 9.40
C LYS A 98 -4.30 -3.91 9.63
N LEU A 99 -4.59 -5.18 9.93
CA LEU A 99 -5.95 -5.65 10.17
C LEU A 99 -6.53 -5.07 11.47
N GLU A 100 -5.73 -4.91 12.52
CA GLU A 100 -6.16 -4.28 13.77
C GLU A 100 -6.50 -2.80 13.55
N VAL A 101 -5.64 -2.04 12.89
CA VAL A 101 -5.91 -0.63 12.57
C VAL A 101 -7.16 -0.51 11.70
N LEU A 102 -7.33 -1.39 10.71
CA LEU A 102 -8.52 -1.38 9.87
C LEU A 102 -9.79 -1.71 10.65
N ALA A 103 -9.72 -2.63 11.61
CA ALA A 103 -10.84 -3.02 12.47
C ALA A 103 -11.29 -1.88 13.42
N MET A 104 -10.43 -0.88 13.66
CA MET A 104 -10.74 0.30 14.47
C MET A 104 -11.37 1.44 13.66
N VAL A 105 -11.36 1.37 12.34
CA VAL A 105 -11.97 2.41 11.49
C VAL A 105 -13.48 2.43 11.70
N SER A 106 -14.01 3.62 11.99
CA SER A 106 -15.43 3.82 12.26
C SER A 106 -16.01 4.90 11.34
N ASP A 107 -17.15 4.63 10.74
CA ASP A 107 -17.94 5.59 9.98
C ASP A 107 -19.33 5.82 10.60
N GLY A 108 -19.52 5.37 11.84
CA GLY A 108 -20.77 5.51 12.60
C GLY A 108 -21.83 4.45 12.26
N LYS A 109 -21.49 3.45 11.41
CA LYS A 109 -22.39 2.35 11.09
C LYS A 109 -22.38 1.29 12.19
N SER A 110 -23.39 0.41 12.15
CA SER A 110 -23.49 -0.77 13.00
C SER A 110 -23.81 -1.95 12.08
N ILE A 111 -22.78 -2.76 11.79
CA ILE A 111 -22.86 -3.84 10.81
C ILE A 111 -22.68 -5.17 11.55
N PRO A 112 -23.77 -5.96 11.74
CA PRO A 112 -23.66 -7.28 12.31
C PRO A 112 -23.04 -8.25 11.32
N ILE A 113 -22.06 -9.02 11.76
CA ILE A 113 -21.46 -10.11 11.00
C ILE A 113 -21.42 -11.38 11.87
N LYS A 114 -21.76 -12.51 11.28
CA LYS A 114 -21.73 -13.82 11.97
C LYS A 114 -20.52 -14.62 11.52
N LEU A 115 -19.55 -14.78 12.42
CA LEU A 115 -18.31 -15.52 12.19
C LEU A 115 -18.36 -16.85 12.97
N GLY A 116 -18.67 -17.94 12.27
CA GLY A 116 -18.90 -19.24 12.93
C GLY A 116 -20.11 -19.18 13.85
N SER A 117 -19.89 -19.46 15.15
CA SER A 117 -20.94 -19.39 16.20
C SER A 117 -21.08 -17.99 16.82
N SER A 118 -20.14 -17.08 16.57
CA SER A 118 -20.12 -15.76 17.19
C SER A 118 -20.75 -14.72 16.26
N GLU A 119 -21.53 -13.81 16.83
CA GLU A 119 -22.03 -12.63 16.15
C GLU A 119 -21.33 -11.41 16.76
N ILE A 120 -20.77 -10.56 15.91
CA ILE A 120 -20.08 -9.33 16.30
C ILE A 120 -20.65 -8.15 15.54
N ILE A 121 -20.61 -6.97 16.14
CA ILE A 121 -21.00 -5.72 15.50
C ILE A 121 -19.74 -4.94 15.15
N THR A 122 -19.62 -4.51 13.90
CA THR A 122 -18.51 -3.70 13.40
C THR A 122 -18.96 -2.27 13.11
N SER A 123 -18.04 -1.32 13.23
CA SER A 123 -18.31 0.11 13.14
C SER A 123 -18.20 0.69 11.72
N SER A 124 -17.81 -0.12 10.76
CA SER A 124 -17.72 0.22 9.33
C SER A 124 -17.62 -1.03 8.46
N TYR A 125 -17.82 -0.89 7.14
CA TYR A 125 -17.59 -2.00 6.20
C TYR A 125 -16.11 -2.39 6.11
N SER A 126 -15.21 -1.44 6.26
CA SER A 126 -13.77 -1.69 6.33
C SER A 126 -13.39 -2.48 7.58
N ALA A 127 -14.01 -2.18 8.72
CA ALA A 127 -13.84 -2.97 9.95
C ALA A 127 -14.42 -4.39 9.79
N ALA A 128 -15.57 -4.53 9.11
CA ALA A 128 -16.14 -5.84 8.79
C ALA A 128 -15.19 -6.66 7.90
N LEU A 129 -14.61 -6.03 6.85
CA LEU A 129 -13.60 -6.65 6.01
C LEU A 129 -12.41 -7.18 6.83
N ALA A 130 -11.87 -6.36 7.74
CA ALA A 130 -10.75 -6.77 8.61
C ALA A 130 -11.11 -7.99 9.47
N ARG A 131 -12.28 -7.99 10.13
CA ARG A 131 -12.72 -9.09 10.98
C ARG A 131 -12.95 -10.39 10.21
N VAL A 132 -13.49 -10.29 9.00
CA VAL A 132 -13.67 -11.45 8.10
C VAL A 132 -12.32 -12.05 7.70
N ILE A 133 -11.33 -11.20 7.37
CA ILE A 133 -9.98 -11.67 7.04
C ILE A 133 -9.32 -12.31 8.28
N GLN A 134 -9.34 -11.66 9.44
CA GLN A 134 -8.80 -12.20 10.69
C GLN A 134 -9.40 -13.57 11.02
N TYR A 135 -10.73 -13.71 10.88
CA TYR A 135 -11.42 -14.99 11.08
C TYR A 135 -10.89 -16.07 10.12
N ARG A 136 -10.69 -15.72 8.83
CA ARG A 136 -10.14 -16.68 7.86
C ARG A 136 -8.71 -17.07 8.15
N LEU A 137 -7.85 -16.11 8.56
CA LEU A 137 -6.47 -16.38 8.96
C LEU A 137 -6.40 -17.34 10.16
N ALA A 138 -7.29 -17.14 11.14
CA ALA A 138 -7.40 -18.04 12.29
C ALA A 138 -7.81 -19.46 11.88
N GLN A 139 -8.78 -19.61 10.97
CA GLN A 139 -9.17 -20.92 10.43
C GLN A 139 -8.03 -21.64 9.69
N LEU A 140 -7.16 -20.89 9.03
CA LEU A 140 -5.97 -21.42 8.35
C LEU A 140 -4.81 -21.71 9.29
N GLY A 141 -4.90 -21.33 10.58
CA GLY A 141 -3.81 -21.45 11.54
C GLY A 141 -2.60 -20.56 11.21
N VAL A 142 -2.83 -19.43 10.53
CA VAL A 142 -1.78 -18.52 10.07
C VAL A 142 -1.95 -17.09 10.63
N GLN A 143 -2.78 -16.92 11.64
CA GLN A 143 -3.03 -15.63 12.26
C GLN A 143 -1.82 -15.15 13.05
N ASP A 144 -1.22 -16.03 13.85
CA ASP A 144 -0.10 -15.68 14.70
C ASP A 144 1.23 -15.92 13.97
N ALA A 145 2.19 -15.05 14.24
CA ALA A 145 3.56 -15.26 13.79
C ALA A 145 4.22 -16.36 14.66
N ASP A 146 4.92 -17.29 14.02
CA ASP A 146 5.72 -18.26 14.76
C ASP A 146 6.88 -17.54 15.47
N GLN A 147 7.31 -18.06 16.63
CA GLN A 147 8.45 -17.46 17.35
C GLN A 147 9.70 -17.46 16.47
N GLY A 148 10.30 -16.26 16.30
CA GLY A 148 11.50 -16.08 15.48
C GLY A 148 11.24 -15.87 13.97
N GLU A 149 9.98 -15.74 13.54
CA GLU A 149 9.72 -15.26 12.18
C GLU A 149 10.25 -13.82 12.01
N PRO A 150 10.88 -13.50 10.85
CA PRO A 150 11.41 -12.17 10.59
C PRO A 150 10.29 -11.14 10.45
N THR A 151 10.47 -9.97 11.04
CA THR A 151 9.54 -8.84 11.02
C THR A 151 10.11 -7.60 10.31
N PRO A 152 10.58 -7.74 9.05
CA PRO A 152 11.35 -6.68 8.39
C PRO A 152 10.57 -5.40 8.16
N LEU A 153 9.24 -5.46 8.05
CA LEU A 153 8.39 -4.26 7.92
C LEU A 153 8.19 -3.58 9.27
N VAL A 154 7.88 -4.36 10.30
CA VAL A 154 7.74 -3.82 11.66
C VAL A 154 9.06 -3.23 12.15
N ASP A 155 10.19 -3.90 11.88
CA ASP A 155 11.52 -3.43 12.25
C ASP A 155 11.94 -2.15 11.50
N ALA A 156 11.41 -1.96 10.28
CA ALA A 156 11.65 -0.76 9.47
C ALA A 156 10.70 0.40 9.79
N MET A 157 9.77 0.23 10.73
CA MET A 157 8.86 1.30 11.14
C MET A 157 9.62 2.37 11.92
N THR A 158 9.42 3.64 11.57
CA THR A 158 9.84 4.75 12.39
C THR A 158 8.76 5.18 13.35
N ARG A 159 9.14 5.49 14.59
CA ARG A 159 8.24 6.14 15.54
C ARG A 159 8.20 7.63 15.21
N ILE A 160 7.13 8.05 14.57
CA ILE A 160 6.91 9.46 14.28
C ILE A 160 6.53 10.15 15.58
N ARG A 161 7.31 11.17 15.96
CA ARG A 161 6.93 12.09 17.02
C ARG A 161 6.41 13.36 16.35
N TYR A 162 5.16 13.68 16.60
CA TYR A 162 4.62 14.98 16.23
C TYR A 162 5.21 16.03 17.18
N ASP A 163 5.63 17.14 16.63
CA ASP A 163 6.04 18.28 17.44
C ASP A 163 4.83 18.86 18.17
N CYS A 164 5.01 19.17 19.46
CA CYS A 164 3.98 19.84 20.26
C CYS A 164 3.70 21.28 19.80
N GLU A 165 4.61 21.90 19.04
CA GLU A 165 4.45 23.24 18.46
C GLU A 165 3.68 23.22 17.12
N GLY A 166 3.29 22.01 16.64
CA GLY A 166 2.56 21.84 15.40
C GLY A 166 3.37 21.18 14.29
N THR A 167 2.68 20.66 13.30
CA THR A 167 3.29 19.97 12.15
C THR A 167 2.80 20.61 10.85
N MET A 168 3.72 20.97 9.97
CA MET A 168 3.37 21.46 8.63
C MET A 168 2.68 20.38 7.81
N SER A 169 1.70 20.79 7.01
CA SER A 169 0.94 19.86 6.16
C SER A 169 0.84 20.41 4.74
N TRP A 170 1.06 19.52 3.77
CA TRP A 170 0.68 19.80 2.40
C TRP A 170 -0.78 19.43 2.19
N THR A 171 -1.53 20.29 1.50
CA THR A 171 -2.95 20.09 1.26
C THR A 171 -3.30 20.22 -0.22
N SER A 172 -4.29 19.44 -0.68
CA SER A 172 -4.82 19.52 -2.04
C SER A 172 -6.32 19.28 -2.04
N ARG A 173 -7.08 20.23 -2.61
CA ARG A 173 -8.54 20.08 -2.75
C ARG A 173 -8.87 19.17 -3.91
N MET A 174 -9.83 18.30 -3.68
CA MET A 174 -10.42 17.38 -4.65
C MET A 174 -11.90 17.67 -4.80
N CYS A 175 -12.34 17.75 -6.06
CA CYS A 175 -13.75 17.94 -6.38
C CYS A 175 -14.12 17.02 -7.54
N ASN A 176 -15.14 16.19 -7.33
CA ASN A 176 -15.76 15.37 -8.37
C ASN A 176 -17.27 15.69 -8.39
N SER A 177 -17.68 16.52 -9.33
CA SER A 177 -19.08 16.93 -9.46
C SER A 177 -20.04 15.78 -9.79
N SER A 178 -19.56 14.74 -10.46
CA SER A 178 -20.37 13.57 -10.85
C SER A 178 -20.80 12.74 -9.65
N SER A 179 -19.92 12.59 -8.64
CA SER A 179 -20.22 11.87 -7.39
C SER A 179 -20.60 12.78 -6.24
N GLY A 180 -20.44 14.10 -6.43
CA GLY A 180 -20.66 15.11 -5.41
C GLY A 180 -19.59 15.13 -4.31
N ASP A 181 -18.43 14.51 -4.53
CA ASP A 181 -17.32 14.57 -3.59
C ASP A 181 -16.63 15.93 -3.65
N ASP A 182 -16.42 16.55 -2.50
CA ASP A 182 -15.68 17.82 -2.35
C ASP A 182 -14.95 17.80 -1.01
N PHE A 183 -13.66 17.56 -1.05
CA PHE A 183 -12.84 17.39 0.14
C PHE A 183 -11.39 17.80 -0.09
N THR A 184 -10.67 17.91 0.99
CA THR A 184 -9.25 18.23 1.00
C THR A 184 -8.46 17.02 1.49
N LEU A 185 -7.47 16.59 0.71
CA LEU A 185 -6.38 15.72 1.13
C LEU A 185 -5.44 16.54 1.99
N VAL A 186 -5.09 16.01 3.17
CA VAL A 186 -4.14 16.62 4.11
C VAL A 186 -3.02 15.62 4.35
N MET A 187 -1.78 16.03 4.13
CA MET A 187 -0.57 15.24 4.32
C MET A 187 0.39 15.98 5.26
N PRO A 188 0.40 15.66 6.55
CA PRO A 188 1.42 16.13 7.48
C PRO A 188 2.82 15.69 7.06
N GLU A 189 3.81 16.57 7.27
CA GLU A 189 5.20 16.36 6.86
C GLU A 189 6.14 16.62 8.02
N ILE A 190 7.20 15.85 8.11
CA ILE A 190 8.28 16.05 9.08
C ILE A 190 9.59 16.30 8.34
N GLU A 191 10.51 17.00 8.99
CA GLU A 191 11.88 17.07 8.55
C GLU A 191 12.63 15.80 8.98
N THR A 192 13.27 15.15 8.02
CA THR A 192 14.11 13.98 8.26
C THR A 192 15.52 14.41 8.67
N THR A 193 16.32 13.49 9.18
CA THR A 193 17.68 13.76 9.67
C THR A 193 18.64 14.31 8.60
N ASP A 194 18.30 14.14 7.32
CA ASP A 194 19.03 14.71 6.17
C ASP A 194 18.47 16.06 5.71
N GLY A 195 17.57 16.69 6.48
CA GLY A 195 17.00 18.01 6.22
C GLY A 195 15.92 18.04 5.14
N ARG A 196 15.46 16.88 4.63
CA ARG A 196 14.38 16.82 3.66
C ARG A 196 13.02 16.68 4.34
N GLN A 197 12.01 17.31 3.75
CA GLN A 197 10.62 17.09 4.16
C GLN A 197 10.13 15.72 3.68
N ARG A 198 9.33 15.03 4.53
CA ARG A 198 8.74 13.75 4.19
C ARG A 198 7.30 13.68 4.67
N PRO A 199 6.34 13.32 3.79
CA PRO A 199 4.97 13.02 4.20
C PRO A 199 4.93 11.76 5.08
N ILE A 200 4.15 11.82 6.18
CA ILE A 200 4.11 10.76 7.20
C ILE A 200 2.71 10.19 7.42
N SER A 201 1.68 10.88 6.95
CA SER A 201 0.30 10.41 7.07
C SER A 201 -0.59 11.01 6.00
N VAL A 202 -1.79 10.44 5.88
CA VAL A 202 -2.84 10.88 4.97
C VAL A 202 -4.13 11.01 5.77
N SER A 203 -4.85 12.09 5.56
CA SER A 203 -6.20 12.28 6.10
C SER A 203 -7.04 13.13 5.16
N PHE A 204 -8.35 13.15 5.38
CA PHE A 204 -9.30 13.87 4.55
C PHE A 204 -10.24 14.73 5.40
N THR A 205 -10.66 15.86 4.85
CA THR A 205 -11.67 16.72 5.45
C THR A 205 -12.64 17.20 4.39
N GLY A 206 -13.95 17.13 4.65
CA GLY A 206 -15.01 17.48 3.72
C GLY A 206 -15.95 16.31 3.42
N ARG A 207 -16.50 16.28 2.21
CA ARG A 207 -17.47 15.26 1.77
C ARG A 207 -16.80 14.26 0.83
N TYR A 208 -16.55 13.04 1.32
CA TYR A 208 -15.89 11.96 0.62
C TYR A 208 -16.47 10.59 1.00
N PRO A 209 -16.21 9.52 0.22
CA PRO A 209 -16.55 8.15 0.61
C PRO A 209 -15.80 7.72 1.87
N ARG A 210 -16.52 7.32 2.93
CA ARG A 210 -15.92 7.05 4.25
C ARG A 210 -14.93 5.89 4.26
N ASP A 211 -15.02 4.94 3.34
CA ASP A 211 -14.01 3.88 3.21
C ASP A 211 -12.62 4.40 2.77
N LEU A 212 -12.50 5.68 2.35
CA LEU A 212 -11.20 6.35 2.19
C LEU A 212 -10.46 6.52 3.52
N ASP A 213 -11.16 6.64 4.66
CA ASP A 213 -10.51 6.72 5.97
C ASP A 213 -9.73 5.42 6.27
N ALA A 214 -10.27 4.28 5.84
CA ALA A 214 -9.58 3.00 5.93
C ALA A 214 -8.33 2.94 5.04
N LEU A 215 -8.43 3.41 3.80
CA LEU A 215 -7.29 3.50 2.91
C LEU A 215 -6.22 4.46 3.45
N ALA A 216 -6.63 5.61 4.00
CA ALA A 216 -5.74 6.58 4.64
C ALA A 216 -5.00 5.98 5.84
N ALA A 217 -5.71 5.23 6.70
CA ALA A 217 -5.10 4.55 7.84
C ALA A 217 -4.04 3.52 7.40
N LEU A 218 -4.34 2.71 6.38
CA LEU A 218 -3.39 1.75 5.83
C LEU A 218 -2.18 2.43 5.19
N LEU A 219 -2.39 3.48 4.37
CA LEU A 219 -1.31 4.23 3.75
C LEU A 219 -0.44 4.97 4.79
N THR A 220 -1.04 5.47 5.86
CA THR A 220 -0.30 6.10 6.98
C THR A 220 0.67 5.11 7.62
N LEU A 221 0.25 3.86 7.83
CA LEU A 221 1.17 2.82 8.28
C LEU A 221 2.26 2.54 7.24
N ASP A 222 1.93 2.47 5.95
CA ASP A 222 2.93 2.28 4.89
C ASP A 222 3.95 3.43 4.85
N MET A 223 3.52 4.67 5.11
CA MET A 223 4.38 5.85 5.19
C MET A 223 5.30 5.85 6.41
N SER A 224 4.96 5.11 7.48
CA SER A 224 5.82 4.96 8.65
C SER A 224 7.05 4.08 8.39
N ILE A 225 7.05 3.27 7.35
CA ILE A 225 8.21 2.48 6.93
C ILE A 225 9.30 3.43 6.41
N VAL A 226 10.51 3.35 6.95
CA VAL A 226 11.64 4.22 6.57
C VAL A 226 11.93 4.13 5.07
N ASP A 227 11.95 2.92 4.52
CA ASP A 227 12.15 2.68 3.09
C ASP A 227 10.92 3.06 2.28
N VAL A 228 11.01 4.14 1.52
CA VAL A 228 9.90 4.62 0.66
C VAL A 228 9.51 3.65 -0.45
N ALA A 229 10.31 2.61 -0.72
CA ALA A 229 9.99 1.59 -1.71
C ALA A 229 8.69 0.84 -1.36
N TRP A 230 8.37 0.71 -0.07
CA TRP A 230 7.15 0.07 0.38
C TRP A 230 5.89 0.87 0.03
N VAL A 231 5.84 2.14 0.43
CA VAL A 231 4.70 3.02 0.09
C VAL A 231 4.61 3.22 -1.43
N ALA A 232 5.74 3.31 -2.13
CA ALA A 232 5.80 3.40 -3.58
C ALA A 232 5.16 2.20 -4.27
N LEU A 233 5.39 0.98 -3.76
CA LEU A 233 4.74 -0.24 -4.25
C LEU A 233 3.21 -0.14 -4.15
N LYS A 234 2.69 0.36 -3.03
CA LYS A 234 1.24 0.52 -2.80
C LYS A 234 0.67 1.58 -3.73
N LEU A 235 1.29 2.75 -3.79
CA LEU A 235 0.82 3.86 -4.64
C LEU A 235 0.77 3.46 -6.11
N ARG A 236 1.79 2.78 -6.66
CA ARG A 236 1.75 2.30 -8.05
C ARG A 236 0.61 1.34 -8.33
N LYS A 237 0.24 0.48 -7.37
CA LYS A 237 -0.92 -0.41 -7.52
C LYS A 237 -2.25 0.35 -7.51
N LEU A 238 -2.28 1.54 -6.90
CA LEU A 238 -3.47 2.38 -6.83
C LEU A 238 -3.59 3.35 -8.02
N LEU A 239 -2.49 3.69 -8.71
CA LEU A 239 -2.54 4.58 -9.88
C LEU A 239 -3.48 4.07 -10.98
N ASP A 240 -3.57 2.76 -11.15
CA ASP A 240 -4.41 2.09 -12.14
C ASP A 240 -5.64 1.43 -11.49
N TYR A 241 -6.07 1.91 -10.32
CA TYR A 241 -7.25 1.36 -9.67
C TYR A 241 -8.51 1.88 -10.34
N GLU A 242 -9.25 0.97 -10.93
CA GLU A 242 -10.54 1.24 -11.55
C GLU A 242 -11.70 0.93 -10.58
N GLU A 243 -12.72 1.74 -10.63
CA GLU A 243 -13.96 1.54 -9.90
C GLU A 243 -15.14 1.79 -10.84
N PRO A 244 -16.14 0.89 -10.90
CA PRO A 244 -17.25 1.03 -11.83
C PRO A 244 -17.93 2.40 -11.70
N MET A 245 -18.18 3.05 -12.83
CA MET A 245 -18.87 4.35 -12.95
C MET A 245 -18.24 5.51 -12.13
N SER A 246 -16.94 5.41 -11.80
CA SER A 246 -16.24 6.39 -10.95
C SER A 246 -15.24 7.24 -11.70
N SER A 247 -15.08 7.07 -13.02
CA SER A 247 -14.15 7.88 -13.81
C SER A 247 -14.59 9.34 -13.85
N PHE A 248 -13.62 10.25 -13.78
CA PHE A 248 -13.84 11.69 -13.82
C PHE A 248 -12.63 12.43 -14.38
N PHE A 249 -12.82 13.69 -14.75
CA PHE A 249 -11.74 14.54 -15.23
C PHE A 249 -11.22 15.42 -14.09
N ALA A 250 -9.90 15.48 -13.93
CA ALA A 250 -9.23 16.33 -12.96
C ALA A 250 -7.92 16.90 -13.54
N LYS A 251 -7.43 17.97 -12.91
CA LYS A 251 -6.12 18.55 -13.27
C LYS A 251 -5.00 17.65 -12.77
N THR A 252 -4.15 17.22 -13.67
CA THR A 252 -2.96 16.45 -13.32
C THR A 252 -1.96 17.32 -12.54
N PRO A 253 -1.54 16.91 -11.35
CA PRO A 253 -0.61 17.66 -10.53
C PRO A 253 0.69 17.97 -11.30
N GLY A 254 1.22 19.18 -11.12
CA GLY A 254 2.47 19.62 -11.75
C GLY A 254 2.37 20.00 -13.22
N THR A 255 1.38 19.52 -13.98
CA THR A 255 1.25 19.82 -15.42
C THR A 255 0.14 20.81 -15.73
N GLY A 256 -0.85 20.92 -14.86
CA GLY A 256 -2.08 21.72 -15.07
C GLY A 256 -2.98 21.19 -16.20
N ARG A 257 -2.64 20.09 -16.85
CA ARG A 257 -3.47 19.45 -17.88
C ARG A 257 -4.65 18.73 -17.23
N THR A 258 -5.80 18.75 -17.88
CA THR A 258 -6.96 17.96 -17.46
C THR A 258 -6.87 16.57 -18.08
N GLU A 259 -6.89 15.55 -17.27
CA GLU A 259 -6.84 14.15 -17.70
C GLU A 259 -8.00 13.37 -17.05
N GLN A 260 -8.35 12.25 -17.68
CA GLN A 260 -9.35 11.34 -17.12
C GLN A 260 -8.68 10.37 -16.13
N TYR A 261 -9.26 10.26 -14.96
CA TYR A 261 -8.84 9.30 -13.93
C TYR A 261 -9.89 8.21 -13.77
N PRO A 262 -9.50 6.92 -13.65
CA PRO A 262 -10.43 5.80 -13.57
C PRO A 262 -11.19 5.75 -12.24
N SER A 263 -10.66 6.39 -11.20
CA SER A 263 -11.31 6.50 -9.89
C SER A 263 -10.73 7.64 -9.06
N ILE A 264 -11.45 8.01 -7.99
CA ILE A 264 -10.96 8.97 -7.00
C ILE A 264 -9.69 8.46 -6.29
N VAL A 265 -9.57 7.15 -6.10
CA VAL A 265 -8.40 6.50 -5.50
C VAL A 265 -7.17 6.64 -6.41
N ALA A 266 -7.33 6.44 -7.72
CA ALA A 266 -6.23 6.62 -8.68
C ALA A 266 -5.73 8.07 -8.70
N TYR A 267 -6.65 9.03 -8.61
CA TYR A 267 -6.28 10.44 -8.52
C TYR A 267 -5.60 10.79 -7.19
N LEU A 268 -6.07 10.25 -6.05
CA LEU A 268 -5.41 10.38 -4.75
C LEU A 268 -3.99 9.82 -4.79
N ALA A 269 -3.82 8.63 -5.35
CA ALA A 269 -2.49 8.03 -5.51
C ALA A 269 -1.57 8.93 -6.35
N ARG A 270 -2.09 9.55 -7.43
CA ARG A 270 -1.34 10.50 -8.26
C ARG A 270 -0.92 11.73 -7.48
N LEU A 271 -1.80 12.31 -6.64
CA LEU A 271 -1.48 13.45 -5.78
C LEU A 271 -0.38 13.12 -4.77
N ILE A 272 -0.47 11.94 -4.13
CA ILE A 272 0.52 11.49 -3.16
C ILE A 272 1.87 11.25 -3.85
N VAL A 273 1.89 10.55 -5.01
CA VAL A 273 3.12 10.35 -5.80
C VAL A 273 3.73 11.69 -6.19
N TYR A 274 2.93 12.63 -6.69
CA TYR A 274 3.39 13.97 -7.04
C TYR A 274 4.06 14.68 -5.85
N ARG A 275 3.46 14.61 -4.65
CA ARG A 275 4.05 15.23 -3.48
C ARG A 275 5.38 14.59 -3.09
N TYR A 276 5.46 13.25 -3.06
CA TYR A 276 6.72 12.55 -2.83
C TYR A 276 7.78 12.84 -3.90
N ALA A 277 7.37 12.98 -5.18
CA ALA A 277 8.26 13.32 -6.27
C ALA A 277 8.78 14.76 -6.16
N SER A 278 7.92 15.72 -5.82
CA SER A 278 8.32 17.12 -5.60
C SER A 278 9.33 17.31 -4.45
N LEU A 279 9.35 16.36 -3.51
CA LEU A 279 10.30 16.30 -2.39
C LEU A 279 11.53 15.42 -2.68
N GLY A 280 11.64 14.87 -3.88
CA GLY A 280 12.79 14.07 -4.31
C GLY A 280 12.84 12.64 -3.76
N TRP A 281 11.75 12.11 -3.20
CA TRP A 281 11.67 10.74 -2.70
C TRP A 281 11.31 9.72 -3.78
N LEU A 282 10.43 10.10 -4.70
CA LEU A 282 9.96 9.26 -5.79
C LEU A 282 10.18 9.96 -7.14
N THR A 283 10.12 9.18 -8.20
CA THR A 283 9.95 9.71 -9.58
C THR A 283 8.46 10.00 -9.84
N ASP A 284 8.13 10.73 -10.89
CA ASP A 284 6.74 10.98 -11.33
C ASP A 284 5.96 9.69 -11.64
N ALA A 285 6.67 8.60 -11.96
CA ALA A 285 6.10 7.27 -12.16
C ALA A 285 5.92 6.49 -10.85
N GLY A 286 6.29 7.08 -9.69
CA GLY A 286 6.14 6.46 -8.37
C GLY A 286 7.21 5.43 -8.01
N PHE A 287 8.39 5.51 -8.63
CA PHE A 287 9.54 4.67 -8.27
C PHE A 287 10.47 5.42 -7.31
N PRO A 288 11.07 4.73 -6.32
CA PRO A 288 12.04 5.35 -5.42
C PRO A 288 13.26 5.91 -6.16
N VAL A 289 13.63 7.15 -5.86
CA VAL A 289 14.82 7.80 -6.47
C VAL A 289 16.11 7.13 -5.97
N ALA A 290 16.18 6.78 -4.70
CA ALA A 290 17.37 6.16 -4.09
C ALA A 290 17.69 4.74 -4.61
N GLN A 291 16.74 4.08 -5.28
CA GLN A 291 16.93 2.73 -5.86
C GLN A 291 17.57 2.75 -7.26
N LEU A 292 17.98 3.91 -7.78
CA LEU A 292 18.63 4.00 -9.09
C LEU A 292 20.06 3.40 -9.11
N GLY A 293 20.50 2.79 -8.02
CA GLY A 293 21.71 1.99 -7.94
C GLY A 293 23.00 2.80 -7.68
N VAL A 294 24.02 2.10 -7.19
CA VAL A 294 25.37 2.63 -7.08
C VAL A 294 26.07 2.45 -8.44
N MET A 295 26.61 3.53 -9.00
CA MET A 295 27.42 3.45 -10.21
C MET A 295 28.79 2.86 -9.86
N VAL A 296 29.02 1.62 -10.24
CA VAL A 296 30.32 0.95 -10.09
C VAL A 296 31.14 1.13 -11.36
N SER A 297 32.38 1.62 -11.23
CA SER A 297 33.33 1.71 -12.35
C SER A 297 33.91 0.33 -12.63
N GLU A 298 33.85 -0.14 -13.88
CA GLU A 298 34.42 -1.44 -14.30
C GLU A 298 35.94 -1.61 -14.03
N LYS A 299 36.63 -0.53 -13.66
CA LYS A 299 38.07 -0.61 -13.30
C LYS A 299 38.36 -1.32 -11.97
N ALA A 300 37.36 -1.56 -11.12
CA ALA A 300 37.58 -2.22 -9.83
C ALA A 300 37.59 -3.76 -9.91
N THR A 301 37.19 -4.34 -11.03
CA THR A 301 37.05 -5.81 -11.20
C THR A 301 38.26 -6.47 -11.87
N THR A 302 39.20 -5.71 -12.42
CA THR A 302 40.37 -6.28 -13.16
C THR A 302 41.63 -6.48 -12.30
N ASP A 303 41.69 -5.94 -11.09
CA ASP A 303 42.90 -5.99 -10.25
C ASP A 303 42.93 -7.16 -9.23
N HIS A 304 41.93 -8.05 -9.25
CA HIS A 304 41.90 -9.20 -8.33
C HIS A 304 42.22 -10.54 -8.95
N HIS A 305 42.70 -10.60 -10.21
CA HIS A 305 43.02 -11.89 -10.87
C HIS A 305 44.47 -12.05 -11.34
N VAL A 306 45.41 -11.28 -10.79
CA VAL A 306 46.85 -11.56 -11.05
C VAL A 306 47.62 -11.52 -9.74
N SER A 307 47.52 -12.56 -8.94
CA SER A 307 48.48 -12.90 -7.90
C SER A 307 48.22 -14.29 -7.32
N GLU A 308 48.26 -15.31 -8.17
CA GLU A 308 48.55 -16.68 -7.75
C GLU A 308 49.10 -17.47 -8.94
N ALA A 309 50.35 -17.24 -9.26
CA ALA A 309 51.21 -18.19 -9.99
C ALA A 309 52.67 -17.70 -9.92
N ALA A 310 53.40 -18.08 -8.87
CA ALA A 310 54.83 -18.32 -8.83
C ALA A 310 55.20 -19.09 -7.56
#